data_ff38fc58e1c49d2f7f471eb7e458a919
#
_entry.id   ff38fc58e1c49d2f7f471eb7e458a919
#
_cell.length_a   1.000
_cell.length_b   1.000
_cell.length_c   1.000
_cell.angle_alpha   90.00
_cell.angle_beta   90.00
_cell.angle_gamma   90.00
#
_symmetry.space_group_name_H-M   'P 1'
#
loop_
_entity.id
_entity.type
_entity.pdbx_description
1 polymer ?
#
loop_
_entity_poly.entity_id
_entity_poly.type
_entity_poly.pdbx_seq_one_letter_code
_entity_poly.pdbx_strand_id
1 'polypeptide(L)'
;MVAWLVTGSACLWGILLITRMLKPADRPAWLLDLHRWLGLLSIVVVGVHMLTLIPDGASQYGAKELLVPNGCTLDTCLRQPSEVTWGVLAFYVMVVVQLTSYFMKKMPRKVWHAIHMLSYPMFV
;
A
#
# COMPACT_ATOMS: atom_id res chain seq x y z
N MET A 1 7.72 -4.85 10.96
CA MET A 1 7.16 -6.22 10.80
C MET A 1 5.64 -6.21 10.67
N VAL A 2 4.89 -5.52 11.53
CA VAL A 2 3.40 -5.52 11.49
C VAL A 2 2.85 -5.01 10.16
N ALA A 3 3.37 -3.91 9.63
CA ALA A 3 2.93 -3.34 8.36
C ALA A 3 3.07 -4.35 7.20
N TRP A 4 4.20 -5.05 7.13
CA TRP A 4 4.44 -6.07 6.11
C TRP A 4 3.47 -7.24 6.21
N LEU A 5 3.19 -7.72 7.42
CA LEU A 5 2.23 -8.81 7.65
C LEU A 5 0.80 -8.43 7.25
N VAL A 6 0.37 -7.21 7.60
CA VAL A 6 -0.99 -6.73 7.25
C VAL A 6 -1.14 -6.56 5.74
N THR A 7 -0.15 -5.93 5.09
CA THR A 7 -0.16 -5.74 3.63
C THR A 7 -0.08 -7.07 2.89
N GLY A 8 0.75 -8.00 3.35
CA GLY A 8 0.85 -9.35 2.81
C GLY A 8 -0.46 -10.13 2.94
N SER A 9 -1.13 -10.02 4.08
CA SER A 9 -2.44 -10.65 4.29
C SER A 9 -3.48 -10.08 3.34
N ALA A 10 -3.49 -8.76 3.10
CA ALA A 10 -4.40 -8.13 2.14
C ALA A 10 -4.16 -8.62 0.70
N CYS A 11 -2.88 -8.75 0.29
CA CYS A 11 -2.51 -9.28 -1.02
C CYS A 11 -2.91 -10.75 -1.18
N LEU A 12 -2.59 -11.60 -0.22
CA LEU A 12 -2.98 -13.02 -0.23
C LEU A 12 -4.49 -13.18 -0.31
N TRP A 13 -5.24 -12.39 0.46
CA TRP A 13 -6.70 -12.42 0.42
C TRP A 13 -7.24 -11.99 -0.95
N GLY A 14 -6.63 -10.97 -1.57
CA GLY A 14 -6.96 -10.56 -2.94
C GLY A 14 -6.73 -11.68 -3.96
N ILE A 15 -5.62 -12.42 -3.85
CA ILE A 15 -5.30 -13.56 -4.71
C ILE A 15 -6.35 -14.67 -4.53
N LEU A 16 -6.73 -15.00 -3.30
CA LEU A 16 -7.76 -16.01 -3.00
C LEU A 16 -9.12 -15.63 -3.62
N LEU A 17 -9.48 -14.34 -3.61
CA LEU A 17 -10.70 -13.85 -4.24
C LEU A 17 -10.69 -14.00 -5.77
N ILE A 18 -9.55 -13.72 -6.42
CA ILE A 18 -9.42 -13.79 -7.88
C ILE A 18 -9.35 -15.25 -8.35
N THR A 19 -8.57 -16.08 -7.67
CA THR A 19 -8.36 -17.49 -8.05
C THR A 19 -9.56 -18.38 -7.76
N ARG A 20 -10.55 -17.87 -7.00
CA ARG A 20 -11.74 -18.63 -6.61
C ARG A 20 -11.42 -19.98 -5.97
N MET A 21 -10.32 -20.07 -5.24
CA MET A 21 -9.91 -21.32 -4.57
C MET A 21 -10.87 -21.75 -3.47
N LEU A 22 -11.68 -20.81 -2.95
CA LEU A 22 -12.63 -21.05 -1.86
C LEU A 22 -14.03 -21.47 -2.37
N LYS A 23 -14.15 -21.97 -3.60
CA LYS A 23 -15.44 -22.49 -4.11
C LYS A 23 -15.89 -23.71 -3.28
N PRO A 24 -17.17 -23.80 -2.92
CA PRO A 24 -18.33 -22.97 -3.27
C PRO A 24 -18.57 -21.76 -2.38
N ALA A 25 -17.74 -21.55 -1.35
CA ALA A 25 -17.89 -20.47 -0.34
C ALA A 25 -17.43 -19.08 -0.82
N ASP A 26 -17.07 -18.90 -2.09
CA ASP A 26 -16.41 -17.72 -2.63
C ASP A 26 -17.33 -16.51 -2.89
N ARG A 27 -18.58 -16.56 -2.46
CA ARG A 27 -19.55 -15.50 -2.73
C ARG A 27 -20.16 -14.73 -1.55
N PRO A 28 -19.80 -14.96 -0.29
CA PRO A 28 -20.31 -14.07 0.73
C PRO A 28 -19.72 -12.67 0.54
N ALA A 29 -20.60 -11.66 0.59
CA ALA A 29 -20.21 -10.25 0.48
C ALA A 29 -19.13 -9.85 1.51
N TRP A 30 -19.11 -10.52 2.65
CA TRP A 30 -18.14 -10.28 3.71
C TRP A 30 -16.67 -10.55 3.31
N LEU A 31 -16.40 -11.45 2.36
CA LEU A 31 -15.05 -11.72 1.86
C LEU A 31 -14.47 -10.50 1.13
N LEU A 32 -15.30 -9.83 0.32
CA LEU A 32 -14.91 -8.61 -0.35
C LEU A 32 -14.77 -7.43 0.64
N ASP A 33 -15.66 -7.36 1.61
CA ASP A 33 -15.62 -6.34 2.66
C ASP A 33 -14.38 -6.51 3.53
N LEU A 34 -14.02 -7.75 3.86
CA LEU A 34 -12.78 -8.04 4.59
C LEU A 34 -11.54 -7.59 3.80
N HIS A 35 -11.48 -7.86 2.47
CA HIS A 35 -10.39 -7.39 1.64
C HIS A 35 -10.28 -5.86 1.64
N ARG A 36 -11.39 -5.16 1.52
CA ARG A 36 -11.45 -3.69 1.60
C ARG A 36 -10.97 -3.17 2.96
N TRP A 37 -11.39 -3.84 4.02
CA TRP A 37 -11.01 -3.49 5.39
C TRP A 37 -9.51 -3.69 5.63
N LEU A 38 -8.95 -4.82 5.16
CA LEU A 38 -7.52 -5.09 5.22
C LEU A 38 -6.70 -4.05 4.42
N GLY A 39 -7.21 -3.61 3.26
CA GLY A 39 -6.59 -2.55 2.48
C GLY A 39 -6.55 -1.22 3.23
N LEU A 40 -7.66 -0.83 3.86
CA LEU A 40 -7.71 0.37 4.69
C LEU A 40 -6.78 0.27 5.90
N LEU A 41 -6.82 -0.85 6.59
CA LEU A 41 -5.95 -1.13 7.74
C LEU A 41 -4.46 -1.05 7.35
N SER A 42 -4.10 -1.57 6.16
CA SER A 42 -2.73 -1.48 5.64
C SER A 42 -2.27 -0.03 5.49
N ILE A 43 -3.10 0.85 4.93
CA ILE A 43 -2.79 2.27 4.79
C ILE A 43 -2.57 2.92 6.15
N VAL A 44 -3.45 2.65 7.12
CA VAL A 44 -3.34 3.21 8.48
C VAL A 44 -2.05 2.75 9.15
N VAL A 45 -1.76 1.45 9.10
CA VAL A 45 -0.56 0.88 9.74
C VAL A 45 0.72 1.37 9.10
N VAL A 46 0.77 1.43 7.76
CA VAL A 46 1.94 1.96 7.05
C VAL A 46 2.08 3.46 7.27
N GLY A 47 0.98 4.22 7.27
CA GLY A 47 0.98 5.64 7.58
C GLY A 47 1.50 5.93 8.99
N VAL A 48 1.03 5.20 9.99
CA VAL A 48 1.55 5.29 11.36
C VAL A 48 3.03 4.92 11.41
N HIS A 49 3.45 3.87 10.71
CA HIS A 49 4.85 3.47 10.61
C HIS A 49 5.72 4.60 10.04
N MET A 50 5.28 5.25 8.97
CA MET A 50 5.99 6.42 8.42
C MET A 50 6.04 7.59 9.40
N LEU A 51 4.95 7.88 10.12
CA LEU A 51 4.91 8.94 11.13
C LEU A 51 5.84 8.67 12.31
N THR A 52 6.03 7.42 12.70
CA THR A 52 6.96 7.06 13.79
C THR A 52 8.43 7.24 13.41
N LEU A 53 8.76 7.31 12.13
CA LEU A 53 10.12 7.58 11.66
C LEU A 53 10.51 9.07 11.80
N ILE A 54 9.54 9.98 11.87
CA ILE A 54 9.82 11.43 11.97
C ILE A 54 10.50 11.82 13.29
N PRO A 55 9.99 11.40 14.48
CA PRO A 55 10.60 11.74 15.76
C PRO A 55 11.82 10.88 16.11
N ASP A 56 12.12 9.85 15.33
CA ASP A 56 13.25 8.98 15.58
C ASP A 56 14.56 9.66 15.15
N GLY A 57 15.26 10.26 16.12
CA GLY A 57 16.52 10.97 15.89
C GLY A 57 17.62 10.11 15.27
N ALA A 58 17.47 8.78 15.27
CA ALA A 58 18.42 7.87 14.63
C ALA A 58 18.24 7.82 13.11
N SER A 59 17.04 8.07 12.59
CA SER A 59 16.75 8.01 11.16
C SER A 59 17.13 9.27 10.38
N GLN A 60 17.26 10.42 11.06
CA GLN A 60 17.59 11.74 10.47
C GLN A 60 16.69 12.16 9.28
N TYR A 61 15.52 11.53 9.11
CA TYR A 61 14.59 11.85 8.03
C TYR A 61 13.61 12.94 8.49
N GLY A 62 13.55 14.04 7.71
CA GLY A 62 12.56 15.09 7.92
C GLY A 62 11.20 14.72 7.30
N ALA A 63 10.14 15.39 7.76
CA ALA A 63 8.79 15.19 7.22
C ALA A 63 8.71 15.45 5.69
N LYS A 64 9.57 16.32 5.15
CA LYS A 64 9.63 16.58 3.70
C LYS A 64 10.18 15.39 2.92
N GLU A 65 11.19 14.72 3.45
CA GLU A 65 11.84 13.57 2.81
C GLU A 65 10.94 12.34 2.84
N LEU A 66 10.08 12.23 3.84
CA LEU A 66 9.10 11.16 3.96
C LEU A 66 7.85 11.37 3.08
N LEU A 67 7.50 12.64 2.76
CA LEU A 67 6.31 12.96 1.98
C LEU A 67 6.59 13.16 0.49
N VAL A 68 7.82 13.56 0.13
CA VAL A 68 8.18 13.84 -1.26
C VAL A 68 9.24 12.84 -1.73
N PRO A 69 8.90 11.90 -2.62
CA PRO A 69 9.91 11.04 -3.25
C PRO A 69 10.92 11.92 -3.99
N ASN A 70 12.19 11.82 -3.69
CA ASN A 70 13.29 12.68 -4.16
C ASN A 70 13.30 14.12 -3.60
N GLY A 71 12.62 14.40 -2.51
CA GLY A 71 12.68 15.70 -1.80
C GLY A 71 14.00 15.96 -1.06
N CYS A 72 15.05 15.22 -1.39
CA CYS A 72 16.35 15.33 -0.76
C CYS A 72 17.15 16.54 -1.28
N THR A 73 17.83 17.24 -0.37
CA THR A 73 18.93 18.15 -0.72
C THR A 73 20.18 17.35 -1.10
N LEU A 74 21.12 17.96 -1.83
CA LEU A 74 22.31 17.28 -2.37
C LEU A 74 23.06 16.43 -1.33
N ASP A 75 23.10 16.89 -0.07
CA ASP A 75 23.79 16.20 1.04
C ASP A 75 22.99 15.00 1.59
N THR A 76 21.65 15.08 1.55
CA THR A 76 20.76 14.01 2.02
C THR A 76 20.52 12.93 0.96
N CYS A 77 20.61 13.25 -0.34
CA CYS A 77 20.51 12.28 -1.43
C CYS A 77 21.62 11.24 -1.42
N LEU A 78 22.84 11.62 -1.02
CA LEU A 78 23.96 10.69 -0.88
C LEU A 78 23.82 9.77 0.34
N ARG A 79 22.95 10.13 1.28
CA ARG A 79 22.75 9.44 2.55
C ARG A 79 21.43 8.69 2.65
N GLN A 80 20.46 8.98 1.77
CA GLN A 80 19.16 8.36 1.77
C GLN A 80 19.23 7.01 1.03
N PRO A 81 19.01 5.88 1.70
CA PRO A 81 18.94 4.61 1.02
C PRO A 81 17.74 4.62 0.05
N SER A 82 17.95 4.10 -1.14
CA SER A 82 16.92 3.95 -2.19
C SER A 82 15.63 3.27 -1.67
N GLU A 83 15.76 2.47 -0.64
CA GLU A 83 14.67 1.72 0.00
C GLU A 83 13.59 2.64 0.59
N VAL A 84 13.97 3.79 1.16
CA VAL A 84 13.00 4.77 1.71
C VAL A 84 12.17 5.40 0.59
N THR A 85 12.81 5.76 -0.53
CA THR A 85 12.12 6.31 -1.69
C THR A 85 11.11 5.31 -2.28
N TRP A 86 11.51 4.05 -2.40
CA TRP A 86 10.60 2.97 -2.83
C TRP A 86 9.45 2.76 -1.86
N GLY A 87 9.71 2.85 -0.54
CA GLY A 87 8.67 2.76 0.48
C GLY A 87 7.62 3.87 0.37
N VAL A 88 8.05 5.11 0.16
CA VAL A 88 7.16 6.27 -0.05
C VAL A 88 6.33 6.10 -1.33
N LEU A 89 6.96 5.68 -2.44
CA LEU A 89 6.27 5.40 -3.69
C LEU A 89 5.22 4.29 -3.54
N ALA A 90 5.58 3.20 -2.86
CA ALA A 90 4.67 2.10 -2.57
C ALA A 90 3.46 2.57 -1.75
N PHE A 91 3.66 3.44 -0.76
CA PHE A 91 2.57 4.01 0.02
C PHE A 91 1.61 4.82 -0.84
N TYR A 92 2.11 5.69 -1.74
CA TYR A 92 1.25 6.45 -2.64
C TYR A 92 0.47 5.57 -3.60
N VAL A 93 1.10 4.54 -4.17
CA VAL A 93 0.40 3.57 -5.04
C VAL A 93 -0.70 2.86 -4.26
N MET A 94 -0.43 2.45 -3.01
CA MET A 94 -1.42 1.81 -2.15
C MET A 94 -2.62 2.72 -1.87
N VAL A 95 -2.38 4.02 -1.61
CA VAL A 95 -3.45 5.03 -1.44
C VAL A 95 -4.27 5.17 -2.72
N VAL A 96 -3.63 5.26 -3.90
CA VAL A 96 -4.32 5.35 -5.19
C VAL A 96 -5.17 4.10 -5.46
N VAL A 97 -4.62 2.91 -5.23
CA VAL A 97 -5.35 1.64 -5.37
C VAL A 97 -6.58 1.60 -4.47
N GLN A 98 -6.45 2.03 -3.22
CA GLN A 98 -7.58 2.06 -2.29
C GLN A 98 -8.64 3.08 -2.69
N LEU A 99 -8.25 4.30 -3.06
CA LEU A 99 -9.17 5.33 -3.53
C LEU A 99 -9.92 4.89 -4.79
N THR A 100 -9.23 4.34 -5.78
CA THR A 100 -9.87 3.83 -7.00
C THR A 100 -10.81 2.67 -6.72
N SER A 101 -10.56 1.87 -5.68
CA SER A 101 -11.45 0.80 -5.24
C SER A 101 -12.77 1.33 -4.66
N TYR A 102 -12.77 2.48 -4.01
CA TYR A 102 -14.01 3.17 -3.61
C TYR A 102 -14.81 3.66 -4.81
N PHE A 103 -14.13 4.16 -5.83
CA PHE A 103 -14.78 4.69 -7.05
C PHE A 103 -14.97 3.62 -8.14
N MET A 104 -14.77 2.35 -7.86
CA MET A 104 -14.87 1.22 -8.79
C MET A 104 -16.17 1.21 -9.60
N LYS A 105 -17.29 1.63 -9.01
CA LYS A 105 -18.60 1.67 -9.70
C LYS A 105 -18.70 2.76 -10.78
N LYS A 106 -17.85 3.80 -10.70
CA LYS A 106 -17.83 4.94 -11.64
C LYS A 106 -16.75 4.81 -12.72
N MET A 107 -15.84 3.85 -12.58
CA MET A 107 -14.69 3.66 -13.47
C MET A 107 -14.89 2.44 -14.40
N PRO A 108 -14.34 2.50 -15.64
CA PRO A 108 -14.30 1.32 -16.51
C PRO A 108 -13.51 0.19 -15.83
N ARG A 109 -14.07 -1.02 -15.86
CA ARG A 109 -13.45 -2.21 -15.22
C ARG A 109 -12.01 -2.45 -15.65
N LYS A 110 -11.67 -2.17 -16.91
CA LYS A 110 -10.31 -2.36 -17.45
C LYS A 110 -9.29 -1.44 -16.76
N VAL A 111 -9.66 -0.16 -16.59
CA VAL A 111 -8.80 0.85 -15.95
C VAL A 111 -8.61 0.54 -14.47
N TRP A 112 -9.69 0.24 -13.76
CA TRP A 112 -9.63 -0.16 -12.36
C TRP A 112 -8.74 -1.39 -12.16
N HIS A 113 -8.92 -2.41 -12.99
CA HIS A 113 -8.14 -3.65 -12.90
C HIS A 113 -6.65 -3.40 -13.15
N ALA A 114 -6.27 -2.55 -14.13
CA ALA A 114 -4.89 -2.20 -14.40
C ALA A 114 -4.24 -1.48 -13.21
N ILE A 115 -4.94 -0.51 -12.62
CA ILE A 115 -4.44 0.21 -11.42
C ILE A 115 -4.32 -0.75 -10.23
N HIS A 116 -5.30 -1.61 -10.04
CA HIS A 116 -5.30 -2.57 -8.92
C HIS A 116 -4.16 -3.59 -9.04
N MET A 117 -3.80 -4.00 -10.25
CA MET A 117 -2.69 -4.91 -10.51
C MET A 117 -1.32 -4.31 -10.16
N LEU A 118 -1.19 -2.97 -10.12
CA LEU A 118 0.04 -2.31 -9.65
C LEU A 118 0.38 -2.59 -8.18
N SER A 119 -0.58 -3.07 -7.40
CA SER A 119 -0.32 -3.45 -6.00
C SER A 119 0.60 -4.68 -5.87
N TYR A 120 0.65 -5.57 -6.87
CA TYR A 120 1.48 -6.77 -6.82
C TYR A 120 2.99 -6.49 -6.86
N PRO A 121 3.51 -5.75 -7.86
CA PRO A 121 4.94 -5.47 -7.92
C PRO A 121 5.43 -4.57 -6.77
N MET A 122 4.52 -3.85 -6.11
CA MET A 122 4.88 -3.02 -4.96
C MET A 122 5.02 -3.81 -3.66
N PHE A 123 4.44 -5.01 -3.59
CA PHE A 123 4.55 -5.89 -2.42
C PHE A 123 5.83 -6.75 -2.47
N VAL A 124 6.32 -7.09 -3.67
CA VAL A 124 7.52 -7.91 -3.88
C VAL A 124 8.79 -7.08 -3.77
#